data_17e2a495d247175f52855d9eb803927c
#
_entry.id   17e2a495d247175f52855d9eb803927c
#
_cell.length_a   1.000
_cell.length_b   1.000
_cell.length_c   1.000
_cell.angle_alpha   90.00
_cell.angle_beta   90.00
_cell.angle_gamma   90.00
#
_symmetry.space_group_name_H-M   'P 1'
#
loop_
_entity.id
_entity.type
_entity.pdbx_description
1 polymer ?
#
loop_
_entity_poly.entity_id
_entity_poly.type
_entity_poly.pdbx_seq_one_letter_code
_entity_poly.pdbx_strand_id
1 'polypeptide(L)' 'MIKPDLKHAILDELRLEDWQIDDETTAAEVPGWDSLSHVNVILAVEKAFGVRFSNVEVLKLNSIGDLQRLLDSKLG' A
#
# COMPACT_ATOMS: atom_id res chain seq x y z
N MET A 1 -7.86 9.81 0.91
CA MET A 1 -6.61 10.52 1.19
C MET A 1 -5.59 9.55 1.78
N ILE A 2 -4.38 9.56 1.23
CA ILE A 2 -3.34 8.66 1.71
C ILE A 2 -2.64 9.29 2.91
N LYS A 3 -2.61 8.56 4.02
CA LYS A 3 -1.97 9.05 5.25
C LYS A 3 -0.46 8.92 5.15
N PRO A 4 0.30 9.82 5.80
CA PRO A 4 1.76 9.78 5.73
C PRO A 4 2.37 8.45 6.17
N ASP A 5 1.81 7.81 7.16
CA ASP A 5 2.33 6.54 7.66
C ASP A 5 2.26 5.44 6.60
N LEU A 6 1.13 5.37 5.88
CA LEU A 6 0.99 4.40 4.80
C LEU A 6 1.94 4.73 3.65
N LYS A 7 2.03 6.01 3.30
CA LYS A 7 2.94 6.45 2.25
C LYS A 7 4.37 6.05 2.58
N HIS A 8 4.81 6.30 3.81
CA HIS A 8 6.16 5.95 4.25
C HIS A 8 6.41 4.45 4.16
N ALA A 9 5.45 3.62 4.58
CA ALA A 9 5.61 2.18 4.52
C ALA A 9 5.79 1.70 3.07
N ILE A 10 5.02 2.25 2.15
CA ILE A 10 5.10 1.90 0.74
C ILE A 10 6.44 2.34 0.14
N LEU A 11 6.80 3.60 0.33
CA LEU A 11 8.02 4.14 -0.26
C LEU A 11 9.26 3.48 0.31
N ASP A 12 9.24 3.16 1.60
CA ASP A 12 10.34 2.49 2.27
C ASP A 12 10.58 1.10 1.66
N GLU A 13 9.51 0.34 1.45
CA GLU A 13 9.62 -0.99 0.86
C GLU A 13 10.12 -0.94 -0.58
N LEU A 14 9.69 0.06 -1.34
CA LEU A 14 10.10 0.24 -2.74
C LEU A 14 11.43 0.98 -2.87
N ARG A 15 11.99 1.44 -1.77
CA ARG A 15 13.26 2.18 -1.70
C ARG A 15 13.21 3.47 -2.52
N LEU A 16 12.09 4.16 -2.45
CA LEU A 16 11.91 5.47 -3.05
C LEU A 16 12.02 6.54 -1.97
N GLU A 17 12.77 7.60 -2.25
CA GLU A 17 12.95 8.67 -1.27
C GLU A 17 11.72 9.54 -1.14
N ASP A 18 11.15 9.94 -2.28
CA ASP A 18 9.94 10.75 -2.30
C ASP A 18 9.21 10.51 -3.61
N TRP A 19 7.96 10.16 -3.51
CA TRP A 19 7.13 9.91 -4.67
C TRP A 19 5.71 10.35 -4.35
N GLN A 20 5.09 11.07 -5.24
CA GLN A 20 3.75 11.55 -4.98
C GLN A 20 2.74 10.42 -5.14
N ILE A 21 2.03 10.14 -4.07
CA ILE A 21 1.01 9.10 -4.01
C ILE A 21 -0.30 9.73 -3.56
N ASP A 22 -1.37 9.46 -4.30
CA ASP A 22 -2.70 9.90 -3.92
C ASP A 22 -3.71 8.76 -4.06
N ASP A 23 -4.97 9.05 -3.81
CA ASP A 23 -6.02 8.03 -3.78
C ASP A 23 -6.19 7.32 -5.12
N GLU A 24 -5.91 8.01 -6.21
CA GLU A 24 -6.09 7.47 -7.55
C GLU A 24 -4.86 6.78 -8.10
N THR A 25 -3.73 6.90 -7.43
CA THR A 25 -2.48 6.29 -7.88
C THR A 25 -2.60 4.77 -7.87
N THR A 26 -2.21 4.15 -8.98
CA THR A 26 -2.17 2.70 -9.10
C THR A 26 -0.74 2.20 -8.98
N ALA A 27 -0.61 0.90 -8.70
CA ALA A 27 0.72 0.28 -8.60
C ALA A 27 1.51 0.44 -9.89
N ALA A 28 0.85 0.41 -11.05
CA ALA A 28 1.51 0.56 -12.33
C ALA A 28 2.19 1.92 -12.51
N GLU A 29 1.73 2.94 -11.80
CA GLU A 29 2.27 4.28 -11.88
C GLU A 29 3.49 4.51 -10.98
N VAL A 30 3.74 3.60 -10.04
CA VAL A 30 4.82 3.75 -9.06
C VAL A 30 6.02 2.91 -9.49
N PRO A 31 7.22 3.53 -9.64
CA PRO A 31 8.41 2.78 -10.04
C PRO A 31 8.74 1.67 -9.05
N GLY A 32 9.10 0.51 -9.59
CA GLY A 32 9.49 -0.63 -8.77
C GLY A 32 8.34 -1.44 -8.19
N TRP A 33 7.12 -1.01 -8.38
CA TRP A 33 5.95 -1.74 -7.86
C TRP A 33 5.41 -2.68 -8.93
N ASP A 34 5.98 -3.86 -9.00
CA ASP A 34 5.54 -4.92 -9.90
C ASP A 34 4.83 -6.03 -9.12
N SER A 35 4.55 -7.15 -9.77
CA SER A 35 3.82 -8.26 -9.16
C SER A 35 4.51 -8.83 -7.92
N LEU A 36 5.84 -8.87 -7.96
CA LEU A 36 6.63 -9.38 -6.84
C LEU A 36 6.66 -8.37 -5.70
N SER A 37 6.91 -7.10 -6.03
CA SER A 37 6.97 -6.03 -5.04
C SER A 37 5.61 -5.79 -4.38
N HIS A 38 4.52 -6.07 -5.08
CA HIS A 38 3.18 -5.91 -4.52
C HIS A 38 3.01 -6.71 -3.24
N VAL A 39 3.43 -7.98 -3.26
CA VAL A 39 3.36 -8.84 -2.06
C VAL A 39 4.22 -8.25 -0.95
N ASN A 40 5.41 -7.79 -1.27
CA ASN A 40 6.31 -7.22 -0.28
C ASN A 40 5.75 -5.93 0.33
N VAL A 41 5.12 -5.09 -0.49
CA VAL A 41 4.48 -3.86 0.00
C VAL A 41 3.34 -4.20 0.96
N ILE A 42 2.50 -5.17 0.61
CA ILE A 42 1.39 -5.59 1.46
C ILE A 42 1.93 -6.13 2.80
N LEU A 43 2.97 -6.96 2.77
CA LEU A 43 3.58 -7.48 4.00
C LEU A 43 4.18 -6.35 4.85
N ALA A 44 4.80 -5.37 4.21
CA ALA A 44 5.37 -4.23 4.94
C ALA A 44 4.28 -3.42 5.64
N VAL A 45 3.15 -3.21 4.97
CA VAL A 45 2.01 -2.50 5.55
C VAL A 45 1.43 -3.31 6.72
N GLU A 46 1.28 -4.62 6.56
CA GLU A 46 0.80 -5.47 7.65
C GLU A 46 1.69 -5.36 8.89
N LYS A 47 2.99 -5.38 8.69
CA LYS A 47 3.95 -5.26 9.80
C LYS A 47 3.92 -3.88 10.44
N ALA A 48 3.87 -2.84 9.63
CA ALA A 48 3.93 -1.47 10.12
C ALA A 48 2.71 -1.12 10.97
N PHE A 49 1.56 -1.67 10.64
CA PHE A 49 0.31 -1.32 11.32
C PHE A 49 -0.26 -2.45 12.18
N GLY A 50 0.38 -3.62 12.17
CA GLY A 50 -0.07 -4.76 12.98
C GLY A 50 -1.41 -5.33 12.54
N VAL A 51 -1.67 -5.33 11.24
CA VAL A 51 -2.92 -5.82 10.66
C VAL A 51 -2.64 -6.96 9.69
N ARG A 52 -3.70 -7.63 9.25
CA ARG A 52 -3.61 -8.70 8.26
C ARG A 52 -4.65 -8.51 7.17
N PHE A 53 -4.23 -8.80 5.94
CA PHE A 53 -5.11 -8.76 4.77
C PHE A 53 -5.28 -10.17 4.22
N SER A 54 -6.50 -10.52 3.82
CA SER A 54 -6.74 -11.78 3.12
C SER A 54 -6.36 -11.65 1.65
N ASN A 55 -6.16 -12.79 0.99
CA ASN A 55 -5.85 -12.79 -0.44
C ASN A 55 -6.98 -12.13 -1.25
N VAL A 56 -8.22 -12.37 -0.87
CA VAL A 56 -9.37 -11.77 -1.54
C VAL A 56 -9.34 -10.25 -1.42
N GLU A 57 -9.02 -9.74 -0.23
CA GLU A 57 -8.92 -8.31 0.00
C GLU A 57 -7.83 -7.69 -0.87
N VAL A 58 -6.68 -8.34 -0.94
CA VAL A 58 -5.55 -7.85 -1.75
C VAL A 58 -5.90 -7.83 -3.24
N LEU A 59 -6.61 -8.85 -3.71
CA LEU A 59 -6.99 -8.93 -5.13
C LEU A 59 -7.98 -7.85 -5.54
N LYS A 60 -8.71 -7.28 -4.60
CA LYS A 60 -9.67 -6.21 -4.88
C LYS A 60 -9.08 -4.82 -4.93
N LEU A 61 -7.80 -4.69 -4.59
CA LEU A 61 -7.15 -3.39 -4.55
C LEU A 61 -6.82 -2.92 -5.97
N ASN A 62 -7.40 -1.79 -6.38
CA ASN A 62 -7.15 -1.20 -7.69
C ASN A 62 -6.28 0.05 -7.62
N SER A 63 -6.27 0.70 -6.46
CA SER A 63 -5.49 1.93 -6.26
C SER A 63 -4.96 1.96 -4.83
N ILE A 64 -4.06 2.90 -4.58
CA ILE A 64 -3.52 3.07 -3.23
C ILE A 64 -4.59 3.60 -2.29
N GLY A 65 -5.54 4.38 -2.82
CA GLY A 65 -6.70 4.79 -2.03
C GLY A 65 -7.51 3.63 -1.51
N ASP A 66 -7.66 2.58 -2.33
CA ASP A 66 -8.34 1.35 -1.89
C ASP A 66 -7.59 0.70 -0.74
N LEU A 67 -6.26 0.68 -0.81
CA LEU A 67 -5.43 0.14 0.26
C LEU A 67 -5.60 0.96 1.54
N GLN A 68 -5.62 2.28 1.42
CA GLN A 68 -5.83 3.14 2.59
C GLN A 68 -7.18 2.89 3.24
N ARG A 69 -8.23 2.77 2.44
CA ARG A 69 -9.58 2.48 2.96
C ARG A 69 -9.65 1.12 3.64
N LEU A 70 -9.00 0.12 3.05
CA LEU A 70 -8.94 -1.21 3.65
C LEU A 70 -8.19 -1.16 4.98
N LEU A 71 -7.06 -0.47 5.02
CA LEU A 71 -6.28 -0.30 6.23
C LEU A 71 -7.09 0.40 7.32
N ASP A 72 -7.78 1.48 6.98
CA ASP A 72 -8.62 2.21 7.92
C ASP A 72 -9.71 1.31 8.51
N SER A 73 -10.29 0.46 7.68
CA SER A 73 -11.29 -0.52 8.12
C SER A 73 -10.72 -1.51 9.13
N LYS A 74 -9.46 -1.92 8.95
CA LYS A 74 -8.80 -2.84 9.88
C LYS A 74 -8.39 -2.18 11.19
N LEU A 75 -8.04 -0.92 11.13
CA LEU A 75 -7.56 -0.18 12.31
C LEU A 75 -8.70 0.40 13.14
N GLY A 76 -9.80 0.65 12.51
CA GLY A 76 -10.83 1.35 13.17
C GLY A 76 -12.17 0.85 13.26
#